data_087fcf9f524ad4cb3e481f3d1f5f2807
#
_entry.id   087fcf9f524ad4cb3e481f3d1f5f2807
#
_cell.length_a   1.000
_cell.length_b   1.000
_cell.length_c   1.000
_cell.angle_alpha   90.00
_cell.angle_beta   90.00
_cell.angle_gamma   90.00
#
_symmetry.space_group_name_H-M   'P 1'
#
loop_
_entity.id
_entity.type
_entity.pdbx_description
1 polymer ?
#
loop_
_entity_poly.entity_id
_entity_poly.type
_entity_poly.pdbx_seq_one_letter_code
_entity_poly.pdbx_strand_id
1 'polypeptide(L)'
;MELERFSEIKRIRYTTSHPKDMTQDLIDVYGISKKLSPLIHLPVQSGSNKVLKLMNRKHKIEDYCEKYEKLKKKNPFIKFSSDFIIGYPGEDEYDFRETLNLIKKINFINSFSFIFSPRPGTKATNLKLIDRKISLERLKIIQHE
;
A
#
# COMPACT_ATOMS: atom_id res chain seq x y z
N MET A 1 24.39 3.36 7.26
CA MET A 1 23.44 2.89 8.33
C MET A 1 24.25 2.27 9.47
N GLU A 2 23.96 2.68 10.71
CA GLU A 2 24.66 2.13 11.88
C GLU A 2 24.47 0.63 12.06
N LEU A 3 23.24 0.14 11.84
CA LEU A 3 22.90 -1.28 11.97
C LEU A 3 23.72 -2.22 11.06
N GLU A 4 24.24 -1.74 9.95
CA GLU A 4 25.08 -2.57 9.06
C GLU A 4 26.47 -2.87 9.62
N ARG A 5 26.92 -2.08 10.61
CA ARG A 5 28.23 -2.25 11.24
C ARG A 5 28.29 -3.48 12.16
N PHE A 6 27.13 -3.97 12.60
CA PHE A 6 27.04 -5.15 13.48
C PHE A 6 27.11 -6.43 12.64
N SER A 7 28.15 -7.22 12.80
CA SER A 7 28.38 -8.48 12.05
C SER A 7 27.30 -9.53 12.31
N GLU A 8 26.70 -9.49 13.49
CA GLU A 8 25.64 -10.41 13.97
C GLU A 8 24.31 -10.18 13.24
N ILE A 9 24.05 -8.94 12.79
CA ILE A 9 22.84 -8.62 12.02
C ILE A 9 23.03 -9.12 10.59
N LYS A 10 22.31 -10.17 10.22
CA LYS A 10 22.35 -10.76 8.87
C LYS A 10 21.34 -10.14 7.93
N ARG A 11 20.20 -9.68 8.44
CA ARG A 11 19.13 -9.09 7.63
C ARG A 11 18.39 -8.01 8.41
N ILE A 12 18.06 -6.92 7.72
CA ILE A 12 17.24 -5.82 8.23
C ILE A 12 15.94 -5.79 7.41
N ARG A 13 14.78 -5.79 8.08
CA ARG A 13 13.49 -5.54 7.45
C ARG A 13 12.97 -4.19 7.89
N TYR A 14 12.52 -3.42 6.93
CA TYR A 14 11.81 -2.18 7.17
C TYR A 14 10.34 -2.36 6.84
N THR A 15 9.49 -1.90 7.73
CA THR A 15 8.03 -1.89 7.56
C THR A 15 7.54 -0.48 7.87
N THR A 16 6.70 0.06 7.01
CA THR A 16 6.04 1.35 7.25
C THR A 16 4.53 1.17 7.20
N SER A 17 3.82 1.98 7.95
CA SER A 17 2.35 2.05 7.94
C SER A 17 1.81 3.07 6.95
N HIS A 18 2.69 3.93 6.40
CA HIS A 18 2.27 5.02 5.52
C HIS A 18 3.31 5.32 4.43
N PRO A 19 2.91 5.53 3.15
CA PRO A 19 3.83 5.87 2.07
C PRO A 19 4.68 7.13 2.31
N LYS A 20 4.18 8.08 3.11
CA LYS A 20 4.95 9.29 3.47
C LYS A 20 6.22 9.01 4.25
N ASP A 21 6.24 7.94 5.04
CA ASP A 21 7.39 7.57 5.86
C ASP A 21 8.54 7.01 5.01
N MET A 22 8.28 6.69 3.75
CA MET A 22 9.30 6.33 2.77
C MET A 22 9.98 7.60 2.25
N THR A 23 10.95 8.09 3.01
CA THR A 23 11.74 9.28 2.68
C THR A 23 12.78 9.01 1.61
N GLN A 24 13.35 10.07 1.01
CA GLN A 24 14.37 9.90 -0.03
C GLN A 24 15.63 9.21 0.52
N ASP A 25 16.07 9.56 1.72
CA ASP A 25 17.23 8.93 2.36
C ASP A 25 17.04 7.42 2.52
N LEU A 26 15.81 6.99 2.90
CA LEU A 26 15.49 5.58 3.03
C LEU A 26 15.46 4.86 1.67
N ILE A 27 14.94 5.53 0.63
CA ILE A 27 14.98 5.02 -0.76
C ILE A 27 16.44 4.83 -1.20
N ASP A 28 17.32 5.78 -0.89
CA ASP A 28 18.74 5.72 -1.25
C ASP A 28 19.46 4.56 -0.56
N VAL A 29 19.11 4.28 0.69
CA VAL A 29 19.65 3.14 1.44
C VAL A 29 19.33 1.80 0.77
N TYR A 30 18.17 1.64 0.12
CA TYR A 30 17.84 0.41 -0.62
C TYR A 30 18.77 0.15 -1.83
N GLY A 31 19.46 1.19 -2.33
CA GLY A 31 20.45 1.05 -3.39
C GLY A 31 21.85 0.70 -2.88
N ILE A 32 22.12 0.86 -1.58
CA ILE A 32 23.47 0.75 -1.02
C ILE A 32 23.57 -0.45 -0.08
N SER A 33 22.53 -0.68 0.74
CA SER A 33 22.55 -1.68 1.81
C SER A 33 22.56 -3.10 1.26
N LYS A 34 23.47 -3.93 1.76
CA LYS A 34 23.53 -5.38 1.47
C LYS A 34 22.69 -6.21 2.45
N LYS A 35 22.33 -5.64 3.61
CA LYS A 35 21.57 -6.33 4.66
C LYS A 35 20.07 -5.99 4.63
N LEU A 36 19.69 -4.90 3.98
CA LEU A 36 18.29 -4.50 3.87
C LEU A 36 17.55 -5.46 2.94
N SER A 37 16.48 -6.05 3.46
CA SER A 37 15.66 -7.00 2.70
C SER A 37 15.05 -6.32 1.48
N PRO A 38 15.11 -6.90 0.27
CA PRO A 38 14.48 -6.34 -0.92
C PRO A 38 12.96 -6.60 -0.94
N LEU A 39 12.33 -6.63 0.20
CA LEU A 39 10.88 -6.74 0.39
C LEU A 39 10.39 -5.57 1.22
N ILE A 40 9.53 -4.76 0.63
CA ILE A 40 8.94 -3.58 1.27
C ILE A 40 7.44 -3.81 1.45
N HIS A 41 6.98 -3.66 2.68
CA HIS A 41 5.55 -3.52 2.96
C HIS A 41 5.20 -2.03 2.98
N LEU A 42 4.41 -1.61 1.97
CA LEU A 42 4.02 -0.21 1.78
C LEU A 42 2.51 -0.11 1.55
N PRO A 43 1.71 0.04 2.63
CA PRO A 43 0.26 0.06 2.55
C PRO A 43 -0.27 1.26 1.78
N VAL A 44 -0.96 1.03 0.67
CA VAL A 44 -1.59 2.09 -0.13
C VAL A 44 -3.06 2.32 0.24
N GLN A 45 -3.77 1.29 0.62
CA GLN A 45 -5.17 1.21 1.04
C GLN A 45 -6.19 1.27 -0.11
N SER A 46 -6.00 2.07 -1.13
CA SER A 46 -6.85 2.18 -2.32
C SER A 46 -6.06 2.72 -3.50
N GLY A 47 -6.45 2.39 -4.71
CA GLY A 47 -5.93 2.95 -5.95
C GLY A 47 -6.60 4.26 -6.37
N SER A 48 -7.67 4.68 -5.68
CA SER A 48 -8.41 5.90 -5.98
C SER A 48 -8.02 7.07 -5.08
N ASN A 49 -7.63 8.18 -5.68
CA ASN A 49 -7.37 9.43 -4.95
C ASN A 49 -8.59 9.95 -4.19
N LYS A 50 -9.80 9.73 -4.73
CA LYS A 50 -11.07 10.08 -4.06
C LYS A 50 -11.23 9.27 -2.78
N VAL A 51 -11.05 7.95 -2.84
CA VAL A 51 -11.17 7.07 -1.68
C VAL A 51 -10.07 7.35 -0.66
N LEU A 52 -8.83 7.57 -1.09
CA LEU A 52 -7.74 7.96 -0.19
C LEU A 52 -8.06 9.24 0.58
N LYS A 53 -8.65 10.24 -0.09
CA LYS A 53 -9.10 11.48 0.56
C LYS A 53 -10.21 11.22 1.57
N LEU A 54 -11.18 10.36 1.26
CA LEU A 54 -12.24 9.96 2.18
C LEU A 54 -11.68 9.21 3.41
N MET A 55 -10.65 8.40 3.23
CA MET A 55 -9.91 7.73 4.30
C MET A 55 -9.00 8.68 5.10
N ASN A 56 -8.97 9.97 4.76
CA ASN A 56 -8.04 10.96 5.33
C ASN A 56 -6.56 10.58 5.14
N ARG A 57 -6.24 9.88 4.07
CA ARG A 57 -4.86 9.62 3.67
C ARG A 57 -4.25 10.86 3.02
N LYS A 58 -3.04 11.19 3.45
CA LYS A 58 -2.34 12.44 3.03
C LYS A 58 -1.37 12.21 1.86
N HIS A 59 -1.58 11.15 1.07
CA HIS A 59 -0.82 10.87 -0.14
C HIS A 59 -1.78 10.65 -1.32
N LYS A 60 -1.28 10.84 -2.51
CA LYS A 60 -1.96 10.51 -3.76
C LYS A 60 -1.33 9.25 -4.39
N ILE A 61 -2.02 8.67 -5.36
CA ILE A 61 -1.51 7.51 -6.10
C ILE A 61 -0.27 7.85 -6.90
N GLU A 62 -0.19 9.07 -7.43
CA GLU A 62 0.98 9.57 -8.15
C GLU A 62 2.22 9.56 -7.25
N ASP A 63 2.09 10.04 -6.00
CA ASP A 63 3.17 10.03 -5.00
C ASP A 63 3.63 8.60 -4.67
N TYR A 64 2.67 7.67 -4.59
CA TYR A 64 2.95 6.26 -4.35
C TYR A 64 3.71 5.63 -5.51
N CYS A 65 3.24 5.84 -6.74
CA CYS A 65 3.89 5.35 -7.94
C CYS A 65 5.30 5.93 -8.12
N GLU A 66 5.50 7.22 -7.83
CA GLU A 66 6.83 7.83 -7.87
C GLU A 66 7.81 7.15 -6.92
N LYS A 67 7.37 6.84 -5.69
CA LYS A 67 8.20 6.11 -4.72
C LYS A 67 8.52 4.68 -5.20
N TYR A 68 7.52 4.01 -5.76
CA TYR A 68 7.72 2.69 -6.36
C TYR A 68 8.79 2.73 -7.45
N GLU A 69 8.70 3.66 -8.41
CA GLU A 69 9.66 3.79 -9.49
C GLU A 69 11.08 4.13 -8.97
N LYS A 70 11.18 5.04 -8.00
CA LYS A 70 12.46 5.38 -7.36
C LYS A 70 13.11 4.17 -6.70
N LEU A 71 12.33 3.39 -5.95
CA LEU A 71 12.81 2.17 -5.29
C LEU A 71 13.24 1.11 -6.31
N LYS A 72 12.45 0.89 -7.36
CA LYS A 72 12.81 -0.02 -8.46
C LYS A 72 14.08 0.40 -9.20
N LYS A 73 14.28 1.71 -9.38
CA LYS A 73 15.50 2.25 -9.98
C LYS A 73 16.73 2.01 -9.10
N LYS A 74 16.59 2.10 -7.77
CA LYS A 74 17.68 1.84 -6.82
C LYS A 74 18.01 0.35 -6.70
N ASN A 75 16.98 -0.50 -6.71
CA ASN A 75 17.13 -1.95 -6.66
C ASN A 75 15.99 -2.63 -7.44
N PRO A 76 16.25 -3.12 -8.67
CA PRO A 76 15.24 -3.77 -9.52
C PRO A 76 14.61 -5.02 -8.90
N PHE A 77 15.31 -5.67 -7.98
CA PHE A 77 14.84 -6.90 -7.31
C PHE A 77 13.87 -6.64 -6.16
N ILE A 78 13.63 -5.37 -5.78
CA ILE A 78 12.68 -5.02 -4.73
C ILE A 78 11.28 -5.56 -5.09
N LYS A 79 10.69 -6.24 -4.11
CA LYS A 79 9.29 -6.69 -4.14
C LYS A 79 8.46 -5.85 -3.18
N PHE A 80 7.19 -5.68 -3.53
CA PHE A 80 6.25 -4.88 -2.76
C PHE A 80 5.13 -5.74 -2.22
N SER A 81 4.72 -5.47 -1.00
CA SER A 81 3.46 -5.92 -0.44
C SER A 81 2.65 -4.72 0.05
N SER A 82 1.34 -4.85 0.08
CA SER A 82 0.45 -3.74 0.45
C SER A 82 -0.83 -4.24 1.11
N ASP A 83 -1.55 -3.31 1.73
CA ASP A 83 -2.90 -3.53 2.24
C ASP A 83 -3.90 -2.74 1.40
N PHE A 84 -5.11 -3.32 1.24
CA PHE A 84 -6.24 -2.70 0.55
C PHE A 84 -7.50 -2.79 1.39
N ILE A 85 -8.25 -1.71 1.45
CA ILE A 85 -9.57 -1.65 2.07
C ILE A 85 -10.61 -1.50 0.96
N ILE A 86 -11.47 -2.50 0.85
CA ILE A 86 -12.51 -2.61 -0.19
C ILE A 86 -13.86 -2.24 0.39
N GLY A 87 -14.70 -1.60 -0.42
CA GLY A 87 -16.03 -1.22 0.00
C GLY A 87 -16.03 -0.07 1.02
N TYR A 88 -15.03 0.80 0.97
CA TYR A 88 -15.05 2.01 1.78
C TYR A 88 -16.24 2.90 1.37
N PRO A 89 -16.96 3.51 2.34
CA PRO A 89 -18.09 4.38 2.02
C PRO A 89 -17.75 5.45 0.99
N GLY A 90 -18.51 5.50 -0.10
CA GLY A 90 -18.27 6.40 -1.23
C GLY A 90 -17.38 5.85 -2.35
N GLU A 91 -16.84 4.62 -2.21
CA GLU A 91 -16.15 3.92 -3.29
C GLU A 91 -17.16 3.49 -4.36
N ASP A 92 -17.04 3.98 -5.58
CA ASP A 92 -17.82 3.53 -6.72
C ASP A 92 -17.09 2.50 -7.58
N GLU A 93 -17.67 2.11 -8.71
CA GLU A 93 -17.07 1.12 -9.61
C GLU A 93 -15.80 1.64 -10.28
N TYR A 94 -15.74 2.92 -10.57
CA TYR A 94 -14.55 3.55 -11.14
C TYR A 94 -13.40 3.51 -10.12
N ASP A 95 -13.65 3.87 -8.87
CA ASP A 95 -12.66 3.84 -7.78
C ASP A 95 -12.10 2.42 -7.58
N PHE A 96 -12.97 1.42 -7.64
CA PHE A 96 -12.56 0.02 -7.53
C PHE A 96 -11.67 -0.41 -8.70
N ARG A 97 -12.00 -0.02 -9.93
CA ARG A 97 -11.15 -0.28 -11.12
C ARG A 97 -9.79 0.39 -11.02
N GLU A 98 -9.70 1.60 -10.50
CA GLU A 98 -8.42 2.26 -10.24
C GLU A 98 -7.55 1.43 -9.27
N THR A 99 -8.16 0.82 -8.27
CA THR A 99 -7.46 -0.08 -7.34
C THR A 99 -6.94 -1.33 -8.05
N LEU A 100 -7.75 -1.96 -8.91
CA LEU A 100 -7.32 -3.11 -9.72
C LEU A 100 -6.17 -2.74 -10.69
N ASN A 101 -6.27 -1.58 -11.35
CA ASN A 101 -5.23 -1.09 -12.24
C ASN A 101 -3.91 -0.89 -11.50
N LEU A 102 -3.95 -0.35 -10.29
CA LEU A 102 -2.77 -0.19 -9.46
C LEU A 102 -2.14 -1.54 -9.08
N ILE A 103 -2.96 -2.53 -8.70
CA ILE A 103 -2.49 -3.87 -8.34
C ILE A 103 -1.76 -4.49 -9.53
N LYS A 104 -2.34 -4.45 -10.73
CA LYS A 104 -1.73 -4.95 -11.96
C LYS A 104 -0.44 -4.22 -12.33
N LYS A 105 -0.43 -2.89 -12.18
CA LYS A 105 0.76 -2.07 -12.48
C LYS A 105 1.94 -2.38 -11.58
N ILE A 106 1.71 -2.47 -10.27
CA ILE A 106 2.77 -2.67 -9.27
C ILE A 106 3.22 -4.13 -9.21
N ASN A 107 2.33 -5.07 -9.48
CA ASN A 107 2.56 -6.51 -9.37
C ASN A 107 3.08 -6.88 -7.98
N PHE A 108 2.23 -6.69 -6.98
CA PHE A 108 2.56 -6.98 -5.60
C PHE A 108 2.86 -8.48 -5.41
N ILE A 109 3.93 -8.80 -4.67
CA ILE A 109 4.23 -10.21 -4.32
C ILE A 109 3.22 -10.75 -3.31
N ASN A 110 2.62 -9.87 -2.54
CA ASN A 110 1.58 -10.20 -1.57
C ASN A 110 0.70 -8.96 -1.32
N SER A 111 -0.61 -9.17 -1.26
CA SER A 111 -1.56 -8.13 -0.92
C SER A 111 -2.55 -8.65 0.12
N PHE A 112 -2.80 -7.86 1.15
CA PHE A 112 -3.82 -8.14 2.14
C PHE A 112 -5.02 -7.24 1.87
N SER A 113 -6.17 -7.86 1.57
CA SER A 113 -7.38 -7.12 1.21
C SER A 113 -8.47 -7.39 2.24
N PHE A 114 -9.07 -6.31 2.74
CA PHE A 114 -10.07 -6.32 3.79
C PHE A 114 -11.31 -5.56 3.36
N ILE A 115 -12.49 -6.06 3.71
CA ILE A 115 -13.72 -5.27 3.58
C ILE A 115 -13.72 -4.21 4.69
N PHE A 116 -14.10 -2.99 4.31
CA PHE A 116 -14.25 -1.91 5.28
C PHE A 116 -15.20 -2.31 6.42
N SER A 117 -14.76 -2.06 7.63
CA SER A 117 -15.56 -2.22 8.84
C SER A 117 -15.57 -0.89 9.62
N PRO A 118 -16.74 -0.32 9.91
CA PRO A 118 -16.82 0.93 10.65
C PRO A 118 -16.28 0.74 12.07
N ARG A 119 -15.47 1.70 12.52
CA ARG A 119 -14.95 1.72 13.89
C ARG A 119 -15.61 2.85 14.66
N PRO A 120 -16.11 2.62 15.89
CA PRO A 120 -16.66 3.67 16.72
C PRO A 120 -15.72 4.88 16.85
N GLY A 121 -16.28 6.08 16.84
CA GLY A 121 -15.51 7.33 16.97
C GLY A 121 -14.83 7.83 15.67
N THR A 122 -14.97 7.13 14.54
CA THR A 122 -14.48 7.61 13.26
C THR A 122 -15.58 8.32 12.45
N LYS A 123 -15.21 9.29 11.61
CA LYS A 123 -16.16 9.95 10.69
C LYS A 123 -16.85 8.96 9.76
N ALA A 124 -16.18 7.89 9.40
CA ALA A 124 -16.69 6.85 8.53
C ALA A 124 -17.86 6.04 9.12
N THR A 125 -18.02 6.05 10.45
CA THR A 125 -19.14 5.39 11.14
C THR A 125 -20.50 5.95 10.72
N ASN A 126 -20.55 7.23 10.36
CA ASN A 126 -21.80 7.93 9.99
C ASN A 126 -22.05 7.92 8.48
N LEU A 127 -21.18 7.29 7.69
CA LEU A 127 -21.33 7.23 6.24
C LEU A 127 -22.19 6.03 5.82
N LYS A 128 -22.92 6.19 4.71
CA LYS A 128 -23.68 5.09 4.12
C LYS A 128 -22.75 3.98 3.65
N LEU A 129 -22.88 2.81 4.24
CA LEU A 129 -22.10 1.64 3.85
C LEU A 129 -22.48 1.16 2.44
N ILE A 130 -21.51 0.62 1.74
CA ILE A 130 -21.74 -0.11 0.49
C ILE A 130 -22.37 -1.46 0.81
N ASP A 131 -23.26 -1.94 -0.07
CA ASP A 131 -23.84 -3.25 0.07
C ASP A 131 -22.75 -4.31 0.28
N ARG A 132 -22.97 -5.15 1.30
CA ARG A 132 -22.01 -6.18 1.66
C ARG A 132 -21.76 -7.18 0.53
N LYS A 133 -22.76 -7.44 -0.29
CA LYS A 133 -22.65 -8.34 -1.45
C LYS A 133 -21.67 -7.78 -2.47
N ILE A 134 -21.78 -6.47 -2.78
CA ILE A 134 -20.85 -5.78 -3.70
C ILE A 134 -19.43 -5.81 -3.13
N SER A 135 -19.28 -5.52 -1.84
CA SER A 135 -17.97 -5.54 -1.19
C SER A 135 -17.32 -6.92 -1.21
N LEU A 136 -18.10 -7.98 -1.02
CA LEU A 136 -17.64 -9.37 -1.10
C LEU A 136 -17.24 -9.78 -2.53
N GLU A 137 -18.00 -9.36 -3.53
CA GLU A 137 -17.67 -9.59 -4.94
C GLU A 137 -16.36 -8.90 -5.32
N ARG A 138 -16.18 -7.62 -4.93
CA ARG A 138 -14.95 -6.88 -5.14
C ARG A 138 -13.75 -7.52 -4.43
N LEU A 139 -13.93 -7.98 -3.20
CA LEU A 139 -12.88 -8.66 -2.45
C LEU A 139 -12.43 -9.94 -3.17
N LYS A 140 -13.37 -10.76 -3.67
CA LYS A 140 -13.04 -11.95 -4.44
C LYS A 140 -12.23 -11.62 -5.69
N ILE A 141 -12.61 -10.59 -6.43
CA ILE A 141 -11.89 -10.16 -7.64
C ILE A 141 -10.43 -9.80 -7.28
N ILE A 142 -10.22 -8.99 -6.25
CA ILE A 142 -8.87 -8.60 -5.83
C ILE A 142 -8.01 -9.78 -5.37
N GLN A 143 -8.60 -10.76 -4.70
CA GLN A 143 -7.88 -11.95 -4.24
C GLN A 143 -7.45 -12.90 -5.37
N HIS A 144 -7.99 -12.72 -6.57
CA HIS A 144 -7.63 -13.50 -7.77
C HIS A 144 -6.59 -12.80 -8.66
N GLU A 145 -6.26 -11.54 -8.41
CA GLU A 145 -5.23 -10.78 -9.14
C GLU A 145 -3.85 -10.93 -8.48
#